data_04f06f557ccb495f466e924bf5fabc05
#
_entry.id   04f06f557ccb495f466e924bf5fabc05
#
_cell.length_a   1.000
_cell.length_b   1.000
_cell.length_c   1.000
_cell.angle_alpha   90.00
_cell.angle_beta   90.00
_cell.angle_gamma   90.00
#
_symmetry.space_group_name_H-M   'P 1'
#
loop_
_entity.id
_entity.type
_entity.pdbx_description
1 polymer ?
#
loop_
_entity_poly.entity_id
_entity_poly.type
_entity_poly.pdbx_seq_one_letter_code
_entity_poly.pdbx_strand_id
1 'polypeptide(L)'
;MDYDNTAIAATYDAARGYQPDVLRQWLDIIAGNIPHCPTLIVDLGCGTGRYAYALAERFAARVIGIDPSAKMIASAHAKPGKDGVEFCRASGEQLPLADGCADMVFLSMILHHLEDRPRAAEECRRVLRKGGRICVRNSTRNLTYPAHRFFPSTLTMLKSELPSRDEIIVLFENAGLRLKAYQLVPHRLATSWLDLADRTAMRVDSFLVRLPDAEFEAGMAALRAYALTRDRNESVLENIDFFAFGD
;
A
#
# COMPACT_ATOMS: atom_id res chain seq x y z
N MET A 1 1.56 -12.77 4.26
CA MET A 1 0.15 -13.24 4.14
C MET A 1 -0.01 -13.89 2.79
N ASP A 2 -0.60 -15.08 2.72
CA ASP A 2 -0.78 -15.81 1.46
C ASP A 2 -2.17 -15.47 0.86
N TYR A 3 -2.19 -14.52 -0.05
CA TYR A 3 -3.41 -14.09 -0.74
C TYR A 3 -3.96 -15.15 -1.71
N ASP A 4 -3.14 -16.12 -2.12
CA ASP A 4 -3.58 -17.20 -3.03
C ASP A 4 -4.47 -18.24 -2.32
N ASN A 5 -4.37 -18.35 -1.00
CA ASN A 5 -5.19 -19.26 -0.18
C ASN A 5 -6.41 -18.60 0.47
N THR A 6 -6.72 -17.34 0.11
CA THR A 6 -7.88 -16.60 0.66
C THR A 6 -8.82 -16.15 -0.45
N ALA A 7 -10.09 -15.83 -0.08
CA ALA A 7 -11.07 -15.21 -0.98
C ALA A 7 -10.90 -13.68 -1.08
N ILE A 8 -9.88 -13.11 -0.42
CA ILE A 8 -9.71 -11.66 -0.26
C ILE A 8 -9.55 -10.94 -1.61
N ALA A 9 -8.84 -11.54 -2.58
CA ALA A 9 -8.61 -10.91 -3.88
C ALA A 9 -9.89 -10.46 -4.59
N ALA A 10 -10.99 -11.21 -4.44
CA ALA A 10 -12.28 -10.90 -5.08
C ALA A 10 -13.01 -9.71 -4.44
N THR A 11 -12.81 -9.46 -3.14
CA THR A 11 -13.49 -8.40 -2.37
C THR A 11 -12.55 -7.25 -2.02
N TYR A 12 -11.25 -7.37 -2.37
CA TYR A 12 -10.21 -6.42 -1.98
C TYR A 12 -10.52 -4.98 -2.40
N ASP A 13 -10.91 -4.79 -3.65
CA ASP A 13 -11.20 -3.45 -4.17
C ASP A 13 -12.44 -2.82 -3.55
N ALA A 14 -13.46 -3.63 -3.22
CA ALA A 14 -14.67 -3.14 -2.54
C ALA A 14 -14.35 -2.67 -1.11
N ALA A 15 -13.52 -3.45 -0.39
CA ALA A 15 -13.20 -3.14 1.01
C ALA A 15 -12.08 -2.08 1.16
N ARG A 16 -11.09 -2.09 0.25
CA ARG A 16 -9.90 -1.24 0.30
C ARG A 16 -9.87 -0.15 -0.77
N GLY A 17 -10.92 -0.06 -1.61
CA GLY A 17 -11.02 0.96 -2.65
C GLY A 17 -10.98 2.38 -2.06
N TYR A 18 -10.11 3.24 -2.59
CA TYR A 18 -10.10 4.65 -2.24
C TYR A 18 -11.18 5.40 -3.02
N GLN A 19 -11.73 6.42 -2.37
CA GLN A 19 -12.51 7.42 -3.11
C GLN A 19 -11.58 8.12 -4.14
N PRO A 20 -12.11 8.57 -5.30
CA PRO A 20 -11.28 9.17 -6.35
C PRO A 20 -10.44 10.36 -5.89
N ASP A 21 -10.93 11.16 -4.95
CA ASP A 21 -10.19 12.28 -4.37
C ASP A 21 -8.99 11.85 -3.54
N VAL A 22 -9.11 10.75 -2.77
CA VAL A 22 -8.00 10.18 -2.00
C VAL A 22 -6.91 9.63 -2.94
N LEU A 23 -7.31 8.93 -4.00
CA LEU A 23 -6.35 8.44 -4.98
C LEU A 23 -5.63 9.60 -5.67
N ARG A 24 -6.35 10.65 -6.06
CA ARG A 24 -5.77 11.87 -6.65
C ARG A 24 -4.78 12.54 -5.71
N GLN A 25 -5.13 12.68 -4.41
CA GLN A 25 -4.24 13.21 -3.39
C GLN A 25 -2.89 12.46 -3.38
N TRP A 26 -2.91 11.13 -3.41
CA TRP A 26 -1.69 10.33 -3.44
C TRP A 26 -0.88 10.52 -4.72
N LEU A 27 -1.54 10.56 -5.88
CA LEU A 27 -0.87 10.80 -7.16
C LEU A 27 -0.22 12.19 -7.22
N ASP A 28 -0.83 13.21 -6.63
CA ASP A 28 -0.27 14.56 -6.56
C ASP A 28 0.93 14.61 -5.61
N ILE A 29 0.89 13.91 -4.47
CA ILE A 29 2.04 13.77 -3.57
C ILE A 29 3.21 13.07 -4.29
N ILE A 30 2.95 11.97 -5.00
CA ILE A 30 3.98 11.28 -5.78
C ILE A 30 4.55 12.23 -6.82
N ALA A 31 3.71 12.93 -7.59
CA ALA A 31 4.15 13.86 -8.63
C ALA A 31 5.02 15.00 -8.09
N GLY A 32 4.71 15.53 -6.91
CA GLY A 32 5.49 16.57 -6.25
C GLY A 32 6.85 16.11 -5.71
N ASN A 33 7.11 14.80 -5.67
CA ASN A 33 8.34 14.22 -5.09
C ASN A 33 9.24 13.51 -6.10
N ILE A 34 8.89 13.52 -7.39
CA ILE A 34 9.72 13.00 -8.48
C ILE A 34 10.35 14.16 -9.26
N PRO A 35 11.64 14.04 -9.69
CA PRO A 35 12.37 15.14 -10.29
C PRO A 35 11.97 15.45 -11.76
N HIS A 36 11.36 14.47 -12.42
CA HIS A 36 10.93 14.56 -13.83
C HIS A 36 9.78 13.58 -14.08
N CYS A 37 9.04 13.79 -15.16
CA CYS A 37 7.98 12.87 -15.54
C CYS A 37 8.56 11.49 -15.89
N PRO A 38 8.14 10.41 -15.22
CA PRO A 38 8.65 9.07 -15.48
C PRO A 38 8.11 8.53 -16.81
N THR A 39 8.90 7.71 -17.50
CA THR A 39 8.49 6.98 -18.71
C THR A 39 8.24 5.51 -18.40
N LEU A 40 8.97 4.95 -17.43
CA LEU A 40 8.76 3.60 -16.89
C LEU A 40 8.66 3.61 -15.38
N ILE A 41 7.55 3.08 -14.87
CA ILE A 41 7.25 2.95 -13.46
C ILE A 41 7.15 1.46 -13.10
N VAL A 42 7.73 1.06 -11.98
CA VAL A 42 7.52 -0.25 -11.36
C VAL A 42 6.59 -0.06 -10.17
N ASP A 43 5.42 -0.72 -10.18
CA ASP A 43 4.50 -0.79 -9.03
C ASP A 43 4.74 -2.12 -8.32
N LEU A 44 5.58 -2.10 -7.29
CA LEU A 44 5.96 -3.29 -6.54
C LEU A 44 4.96 -3.61 -5.43
N GLY A 45 4.43 -4.84 -5.43
CA GLY A 45 3.28 -5.23 -4.63
C GLY A 45 1.99 -4.61 -5.15
N CYS A 46 1.81 -4.66 -6.48
CA CYS A 46 0.72 -3.97 -7.16
C CYS A 46 -0.69 -4.48 -6.80
N GLY A 47 -0.79 -5.67 -6.21
CA GLY A 47 -2.06 -6.30 -5.86
C GLY A 47 -2.98 -6.40 -7.08
N THR A 48 -4.19 -5.88 -6.96
CA THR A 48 -5.19 -5.84 -8.04
C THR A 48 -4.94 -4.73 -9.07
N GLY A 49 -3.75 -4.11 -9.10
CA GLY A 49 -3.33 -3.13 -10.11
C GLY A 49 -3.92 -1.72 -9.97
N ARG A 50 -4.54 -1.39 -8.83
CA ARG A 50 -5.19 -0.09 -8.63
C ARG A 50 -4.26 1.10 -8.85
N TYR A 51 -3.07 1.08 -8.25
CA TYR A 51 -2.08 2.13 -8.45
C TYR A 51 -1.43 2.04 -9.83
N ALA A 52 -1.17 0.83 -10.34
CA ALA A 52 -0.59 0.67 -11.67
C ALA A 52 -1.38 1.42 -12.75
N TYR A 53 -2.70 1.24 -12.79
CA TYR A 53 -3.56 1.96 -13.73
C TYR A 53 -3.60 3.48 -13.50
N ALA A 54 -3.66 3.90 -12.23
CA ALA A 54 -3.71 5.32 -11.88
C ALA A 54 -2.39 6.04 -12.19
N LEU A 55 -1.26 5.38 -11.95
CA LEU A 55 0.07 5.90 -12.29
C LEU A 55 0.27 6.03 -13.80
N ALA A 56 -0.14 5.00 -14.57
CA ALA A 56 -0.08 5.05 -16.02
C ALA A 56 -0.88 6.23 -16.60
N GLU A 57 -2.08 6.45 -16.08
CA GLU A 57 -2.93 7.58 -16.49
C GLU A 57 -2.33 8.93 -16.08
N ARG A 58 -1.86 9.05 -14.83
CA ARG A 58 -1.38 10.32 -14.27
C ARG A 58 -0.11 10.81 -14.96
N PHE A 59 0.77 9.90 -15.34
CA PHE A 59 2.09 10.23 -15.88
C PHE A 59 2.22 9.96 -17.38
N ALA A 60 1.22 9.38 -18.03
CA ALA A 60 1.29 8.89 -19.41
C ALA A 60 2.51 7.94 -19.61
N ALA A 61 2.78 7.10 -18.60
CA ALA A 61 3.96 6.25 -18.50
C ALA A 61 3.61 4.77 -18.71
N ARG A 62 4.58 3.98 -19.13
CA ARG A 62 4.48 2.51 -18.97
C ARG A 62 4.59 2.16 -17.49
N VAL A 63 3.77 1.20 -17.07
CA VAL A 63 3.79 0.69 -15.70
C VAL A 63 3.92 -0.82 -15.72
N ILE A 64 4.88 -1.35 -14.97
CA ILE A 64 5.00 -2.78 -14.72
C ILE A 64 4.59 -3.03 -13.27
N GLY A 65 3.42 -3.64 -13.08
CA GLY A 65 2.93 -4.09 -11.80
C GLY A 65 3.51 -5.46 -11.45
N ILE A 66 4.10 -5.60 -10.28
CA ILE A 66 4.73 -6.84 -9.80
C ILE A 66 4.07 -7.26 -8.49
N ASP A 67 3.61 -8.51 -8.42
CA ASP A 67 3.04 -9.09 -7.20
C ASP A 67 3.31 -10.62 -7.17
N PRO A 68 3.64 -11.23 -6.02
CA PRO A 68 3.87 -12.67 -5.94
C PRO A 68 2.57 -13.50 -6.04
N SER A 69 1.40 -12.92 -5.75
CA SER A 69 0.12 -13.62 -5.74
C SER A 69 -0.45 -13.78 -7.15
N ALA A 70 -0.68 -15.02 -7.57
CA ALA A 70 -1.32 -15.32 -8.85
C ALA A 70 -2.77 -14.80 -8.90
N LYS A 71 -3.51 -14.85 -7.77
CA LYS A 71 -4.88 -14.34 -7.70
C LYS A 71 -4.95 -12.82 -7.81
N MET A 72 -3.99 -12.10 -7.20
CA MET A 72 -3.90 -10.65 -7.33
C MET A 72 -3.60 -10.23 -8.77
N ILE A 73 -2.63 -10.87 -9.42
CA ILE A 73 -2.29 -10.63 -10.83
C ILE A 73 -3.48 -10.96 -11.75
N ALA A 74 -4.17 -12.09 -11.52
CA ALA A 74 -5.38 -12.43 -12.28
C ALA A 74 -6.48 -11.37 -12.13
N SER A 75 -6.70 -10.86 -10.91
CA SER A 75 -7.64 -9.77 -10.65
C SER A 75 -7.22 -8.46 -11.31
N ALA A 76 -5.93 -8.17 -11.38
CA ALA A 76 -5.40 -7.02 -12.09
C ALA A 76 -5.69 -7.12 -13.61
N HIS A 77 -5.40 -8.26 -14.22
CA HIS A 77 -5.68 -8.51 -15.65
C HIS A 77 -7.18 -8.49 -16.00
N ALA A 78 -8.05 -8.86 -15.07
CA ALA A 78 -9.51 -8.87 -15.30
C ALA A 78 -10.12 -7.46 -15.42
N LYS A 79 -9.41 -6.42 -14.99
CA LYS A 79 -9.87 -5.04 -15.15
C LYS A 79 -9.73 -4.59 -16.61
N PRO A 80 -10.59 -3.66 -17.09
CA PRO A 80 -10.43 -3.07 -18.41
C PRO A 80 -9.01 -2.54 -18.54
N GLY A 81 -8.25 -3.13 -19.47
CA GLY A 81 -6.85 -2.77 -19.69
C GLY A 81 -6.69 -1.32 -20.10
N LYS A 82 -5.59 -0.69 -19.67
CA LYS A 82 -5.09 0.55 -20.27
C LYS A 82 -3.80 0.22 -21.00
N ASP A 83 -3.61 0.80 -22.16
CA ASP A 83 -2.36 0.70 -22.88
C ASP A 83 -1.20 1.14 -22.00
N GLY A 84 -0.10 0.41 -22.04
CA GLY A 84 1.09 0.71 -21.26
C GLY A 84 1.12 0.15 -19.83
N VAL A 85 0.12 -0.65 -19.39
CA VAL A 85 0.16 -1.36 -18.11
C VAL A 85 0.35 -2.86 -18.32
N GLU A 86 1.40 -3.40 -17.74
CA GLU A 86 1.74 -4.82 -17.77
C GLU A 86 1.82 -5.37 -16.36
N PHE A 87 1.49 -6.64 -16.17
CA PHE A 87 1.59 -7.29 -14.86
C PHE A 87 2.48 -8.53 -14.93
N CYS A 88 3.33 -8.71 -13.94
CA CYS A 88 4.25 -9.82 -13.83
C CYS A 88 4.16 -10.46 -12.44
N ARG A 89 4.06 -11.78 -12.40
CA ARG A 89 4.15 -12.52 -11.12
C ARG A 89 5.62 -12.70 -10.75
N ALA A 90 6.08 -11.99 -9.72
CA ALA A 90 7.42 -12.14 -9.16
C ALA A 90 7.46 -11.65 -7.72
N SER A 91 8.51 -12.03 -6.98
CA SER A 91 8.75 -11.51 -5.64
C SER A 91 9.52 -10.18 -5.69
N GLY A 92 9.41 -9.39 -4.61
CA GLY A 92 10.15 -8.14 -4.46
C GLY A 92 11.65 -8.34 -4.31
N GLU A 93 12.06 -9.52 -3.87
CA GLU A 93 13.44 -9.91 -3.64
C GLU A 93 14.19 -10.35 -4.90
N GLN A 94 13.45 -10.52 -6.02
CA GLN A 94 14.01 -10.90 -7.32
C GLN A 94 13.14 -10.32 -8.45
N LEU A 95 13.44 -9.10 -8.86
CA LEU A 95 12.69 -8.43 -9.92
C LEU A 95 13.15 -8.89 -11.32
N PRO A 96 12.25 -9.34 -12.20
CA PRO A 96 12.59 -9.78 -13.55
C PRO A 96 12.79 -8.59 -14.51
N LEU A 97 13.59 -7.62 -14.09
CA LEU A 97 13.83 -6.36 -14.78
C LEU A 97 15.33 -6.09 -14.89
N ALA A 98 15.74 -5.40 -15.94
CA ALA A 98 17.12 -4.99 -16.13
C ALA A 98 17.54 -3.89 -15.13
N ASP A 99 18.85 -3.80 -14.89
CA ASP A 99 19.45 -2.76 -14.07
C ASP A 99 19.17 -1.38 -14.67
N GLY A 100 18.83 -0.42 -13.81
CA GLY A 100 18.67 0.98 -14.20
C GLY A 100 17.59 1.25 -15.24
N CYS A 101 16.56 0.38 -15.36
CA CYS A 101 15.51 0.55 -16.37
C CYS A 101 14.38 1.48 -15.92
N ALA A 102 14.09 1.56 -14.62
CA ALA A 102 12.93 2.26 -14.09
C ALA A 102 13.22 3.70 -13.68
N ASP A 103 12.35 4.63 -14.05
CA ASP A 103 12.37 6.02 -13.59
C ASP A 103 11.87 6.16 -12.16
N MET A 104 10.88 5.34 -11.82
CA MET A 104 10.28 5.31 -10.50
C MET A 104 9.96 3.88 -10.09
N VAL A 105 10.22 3.56 -8.83
CA VAL A 105 9.69 2.37 -8.16
C VAL A 105 8.71 2.85 -7.09
N PHE A 106 7.48 2.36 -7.15
CA PHE A 106 6.44 2.67 -6.16
C PHE A 106 6.14 1.44 -5.32
N LEU A 107 6.10 1.64 -4.00
CA LEU A 107 5.73 0.61 -3.02
C LEU A 107 4.57 1.15 -2.17
N SER A 108 3.46 0.42 -2.13
CA SER A 108 2.31 0.83 -1.33
C SER A 108 1.82 -0.26 -0.42
N MET A 109 2.02 -0.10 0.89
CA MET A 109 1.53 -0.99 1.95
C MET A 109 2.06 -2.42 1.86
N ILE A 110 3.32 -2.61 1.40
CA ILE A 110 3.88 -3.93 1.16
C ILE A 110 5.07 -4.30 2.06
N LEU A 111 5.73 -3.34 2.72
CA LEU A 111 6.98 -3.62 3.44
C LEU A 111 6.84 -4.70 4.52
N HIS A 112 5.67 -4.83 5.13
CA HIS A 112 5.40 -5.87 6.12
C HIS A 112 5.06 -7.24 5.51
N HIS A 113 4.95 -7.34 4.19
CA HIS A 113 4.73 -8.57 3.45
C HIS A 113 6.01 -9.14 2.81
N LEU A 114 7.08 -8.34 2.73
CA LEU A 114 8.37 -8.78 2.21
C LEU A 114 9.05 -9.71 3.21
N GLU A 115 9.57 -10.84 2.73
CA GLU A 115 10.29 -11.82 3.53
C GLU A 115 11.71 -11.34 3.84
N ASP A 116 12.41 -10.81 2.83
CA ASP A 116 13.74 -10.21 2.93
C ASP A 116 13.68 -8.74 2.47
N ARG A 117 13.35 -7.84 3.41
CA ARG A 117 13.25 -6.40 3.14
C ARG A 117 14.57 -5.80 2.62
N PRO A 118 15.76 -6.12 3.19
CA PRO A 118 17.03 -5.68 2.65
C PRO A 118 17.23 -6.06 1.18
N ARG A 119 16.99 -7.31 0.84
CA ARG A 119 17.12 -7.79 -0.53
C ARG A 119 16.14 -7.09 -1.48
N ALA A 120 14.90 -6.88 -1.07
CA ALA A 120 13.93 -6.14 -1.86
C ALA A 120 14.34 -4.67 -2.08
N ALA A 121 14.92 -4.01 -1.06
CA ALA A 121 15.44 -2.65 -1.20
C ALA A 121 16.63 -2.59 -2.17
N GLU A 122 17.53 -3.58 -2.15
CA GLU A 122 18.63 -3.73 -3.12
C GLU A 122 18.08 -3.91 -4.55
N GLU A 123 17.07 -4.75 -4.75
CA GLU A 123 16.42 -4.93 -6.05
C GLU A 123 15.74 -3.65 -6.55
N CYS A 124 15.04 -2.94 -5.66
CA CYS A 124 14.49 -1.62 -6.00
C CYS A 124 15.60 -0.65 -6.44
N ARG A 125 16.74 -0.64 -5.73
CA ARG A 125 17.89 0.19 -6.11
C ARG A 125 18.50 -0.26 -7.43
N ARG A 126 18.64 -1.57 -7.67
CA ARG A 126 19.21 -2.13 -8.90
C ARG A 126 18.43 -1.71 -10.14
N VAL A 127 17.11 -1.85 -10.09
CA VAL A 127 16.24 -1.52 -11.23
C VAL A 127 16.05 0.00 -11.42
N LEU A 128 16.29 0.81 -10.37
CA LEU A 128 16.15 2.25 -10.44
C LEU A 128 17.31 2.88 -11.22
N ARG A 129 16.99 3.66 -12.24
CA ARG A 129 17.98 4.43 -12.99
C ARG A 129 18.59 5.55 -12.16
N LYS A 130 19.76 6.04 -12.56
CA LYS A 130 20.38 7.22 -11.96
C LYS A 130 19.43 8.42 -12.06
N GLY A 131 19.25 9.12 -10.94
CA GLY A 131 18.31 10.25 -10.84
C GLY A 131 16.85 9.86 -10.68
N GLY A 132 16.51 8.56 -10.69
CA GLY A 132 15.16 8.06 -10.43
C GLY A 132 14.71 8.24 -8.99
N ARG A 133 13.47 7.80 -8.69
CA ARG A 133 12.89 7.87 -7.33
C ARG A 133 12.27 6.56 -6.92
N ILE A 134 12.47 6.19 -5.64
CA ILE A 134 11.65 5.21 -4.96
C ILE A 134 10.65 5.96 -4.10
N CYS A 135 9.36 5.75 -4.35
CA CYS A 135 8.26 6.32 -3.58
C CYS A 135 7.63 5.22 -2.72
N VAL A 136 7.67 5.38 -1.41
CA VAL A 136 7.13 4.41 -0.45
C VAL A 136 5.97 5.05 0.30
N ARG A 137 4.80 4.45 0.18
CA ARG A 137 3.60 4.73 0.97
C ARG A 137 3.37 3.55 1.89
N ASN A 138 3.53 3.72 3.19
CA ASN A 138 3.43 2.58 4.11
C ASN A 138 2.89 2.98 5.48
N SER A 139 2.14 2.07 6.09
CA SER A 139 1.81 2.13 7.51
C SER A 139 3.04 1.82 8.34
N THR A 140 3.22 2.52 9.46
CA THR A 140 4.31 2.26 10.40
C THR A 140 3.77 2.02 11.81
N ARG A 141 4.56 1.37 12.67
CA ARG A 141 4.20 1.19 14.08
C ARG A 141 4.15 2.49 14.88
N ASN A 142 4.59 3.61 14.30
CA ASN A 142 4.51 4.95 14.89
C ASN A 142 3.11 5.57 14.78
N LEU A 143 2.22 4.98 13.98
CA LEU A 143 0.88 5.51 13.70
C LEU A 143 -0.19 4.85 14.56
N THR A 144 -1.34 5.52 14.63
CA THR A 144 -2.56 4.99 15.21
C THR A 144 -3.58 4.70 14.13
N TYR A 145 -4.28 3.60 14.27
CA TYR A 145 -5.22 3.11 13.25
C TYR A 145 -6.64 3.14 13.80
N PRO A 146 -7.57 3.91 13.20
CA PRO A 146 -8.90 4.17 13.78
C PRO A 146 -9.70 2.90 14.09
N ALA A 147 -9.71 1.92 13.18
CA ALA A 147 -10.44 0.67 13.38
C ALA A 147 -9.80 -0.23 14.45
N HIS A 148 -8.46 -0.32 14.47
CA HIS A 148 -7.74 -1.30 15.27
C HIS A 148 -7.87 -1.09 16.78
N ARG A 149 -8.24 0.10 17.25
CA ARG A 149 -8.52 0.36 18.68
C ARG A 149 -9.66 -0.49 19.24
N PHE A 150 -10.52 -1.04 18.39
CA PHE A 150 -11.59 -1.95 18.76
C PHE A 150 -11.18 -3.43 18.76
N PHE A 151 -9.94 -3.72 18.34
CA PHE A 151 -9.39 -5.07 18.17
C PHE A 151 -8.02 -5.16 18.86
N PRO A 152 -7.97 -5.34 20.19
CA PRO A 152 -6.73 -5.19 20.99
C PRO A 152 -5.56 -6.05 20.51
N SER A 153 -5.80 -7.30 20.08
CA SER A 153 -4.73 -8.19 19.58
C SER A 153 -4.07 -7.64 18.33
N THR A 154 -4.78 -6.89 17.48
CA THR A 154 -4.18 -6.28 16.29
C THR A 154 -3.16 -5.20 16.63
N LEU A 155 -3.33 -4.47 17.75
CA LEU A 155 -2.38 -3.45 18.18
C LEU A 155 -1.01 -4.06 18.51
N THR A 156 -0.99 -5.26 19.08
CA THR A 156 0.24 -6.01 19.32
C THR A 156 0.89 -6.46 18.01
N MET A 157 0.08 -7.00 17.07
CA MET A 157 0.56 -7.40 15.75
C MET A 157 1.13 -6.22 14.96
N LEU A 158 0.43 -5.08 14.94
CA LEU A 158 0.89 -3.85 14.27
C LEU A 158 2.25 -3.39 14.82
N LYS A 159 2.43 -3.42 16.14
CA LYS A 159 3.69 -3.03 16.77
C LYS A 159 4.85 -3.97 16.44
N SER A 160 4.60 -5.27 16.30
CA SER A 160 5.65 -6.26 16.03
C SER A 160 5.98 -6.40 14.54
N GLU A 161 5.03 -6.25 13.65
CA GLU A 161 5.18 -6.58 12.23
C GLU A 161 5.42 -5.35 11.34
N LEU A 162 4.82 -4.19 11.68
CA LEU A 162 5.07 -2.99 10.91
C LEU A 162 6.47 -2.42 11.20
N PRO A 163 7.18 -1.96 10.19
CA PRO A 163 8.43 -1.21 10.41
C PRO A 163 8.15 0.13 11.10
N SER A 164 9.13 0.66 11.81
CA SER A 164 9.14 2.07 12.20
C SER A 164 9.55 2.95 11.02
N ARG A 165 9.36 4.27 11.17
CA ARG A 165 9.86 5.26 10.19
C ARG A 165 11.36 5.15 10.00
N ASP A 166 12.10 5.08 11.10
CA ASP A 166 13.56 5.01 11.07
C ASP A 166 14.05 3.72 10.42
N GLU A 167 13.38 2.59 10.67
CA GLU A 167 13.70 1.32 10.00
C GLU A 167 13.49 1.39 8.48
N ILE A 168 12.45 2.11 8.01
CA ILE A 168 12.25 2.31 6.57
C ILE A 168 13.36 3.19 5.99
N ILE A 169 13.74 4.26 6.69
CA ILE A 169 14.82 5.14 6.24
C ILE A 169 16.14 4.36 6.15
N VAL A 170 16.53 3.69 7.23
CA VAL A 170 17.77 2.89 7.29
C VAL A 170 17.77 1.78 6.25
N LEU A 171 16.62 1.13 5.99
CA LEU A 171 16.49 0.08 4.98
C LEU A 171 16.93 0.56 3.59
N PHE A 172 16.43 1.70 3.14
CA PHE A 172 16.75 2.23 1.82
C PHE A 172 18.13 2.93 1.79
N GLU A 173 18.58 3.51 2.90
CA GLU A 173 19.93 4.06 3.01
C GLU A 173 21.00 2.97 2.93
N ASN A 174 20.79 1.83 3.54
CA ASN A 174 21.67 0.66 3.43
C ASN A 174 21.71 0.11 1.99
N ALA A 175 20.67 0.27 1.20
CA ALA A 175 20.67 -0.04 -0.23
C ALA A 175 21.35 1.04 -1.10
N GLY A 176 21.98 2.06 -0.50
CA GLY A 176 22.72 3.11 -1.21
C GLY A 176 21.88 4.28 -1.71
N LEU A 177 20.70 4.47 -1.14
CA LEU A 177 19.80 5.59 -1.46
C LEU A 177 19.83 6.62 -0.32
N ARG A 178 19.31 7.82 -0.60
CA ARG A 178 19.15 8.89 0.41
C ARG A 178 17.69 9.30 0.49
N LEU A 179 17.22 9.59 1.70
CA LEU A 179 15.91 10.22 1.89
C LEU A 179 15.90 11.61 1.25
N LYS A 180 14.98 11.85 0.32
CA LYS A 180 14.77 13.14 -0.36
C LYS A 180 13.58 13.89 0.20
N ALA A 181 12.53 13.17 0.62
CA ALA A 181 11.36 13.73 1.25
C ALA A 181 10.69 12.73 2.18
N TYR A 182 10.08 13.27 3.22
CA TYR A 182 9.20 12.55 4.13
C TYR A 182 7.96 13.40 4.40
N GLN A 183 6.78 12.77 4.37
CA GLN A 183 5.51 13.41 4.69
C GLN A 183 4.62 12.47 5.51
N LEU A 184 4.01 13.00 6.56
CA LEU A 184 2.89 12.35 7.22
C LEU A 184 1.60 12.82 6.55
N VAL A 185 0.91 11.92 5.86
CA VAL A 185 -0.22 12.27 5.01
C VAL A 185 -1.53 11.82 5.66
N PRO A 186 -2.37 12.76 6.11
CA PRO A 186 -3.73 12.42 6.47
C PRO A 186 -4.54 12.16 5.20
N HIS A 187 -5.24 11.02 5.15
CA HIS A 187 -6.19 10.75 4.09
C HIS A 187 -7.51 10.22 4.64
N ARG A 188 -8.57 10.35 3.87
CA ARG A 188 -9.87 9.84 4.26
C ARG A 188 -9.93 8.32 4.09
N LEU A 189 -10.01 7.62 5.22
CA LEU A 189 -10.16 6.17 5.26
C LEU A 189 -11.60 5.75 4.94
N ALA A 190 -12.57 6.48 5.52
CA ALA A 190 -14.00 6.23 5.34
C ALA A 190 -14.81 7.54 5.36
N THR A 191 -15.97 7.54 4.72
CA THR A 191 -16.85 8.72 4.67
C THR A 191 -17.58 8.96 5.99
N SER A 192 -17.71 7.91 6.81
CA SER A 192 -18.25 7.97 8.16
C SER A 192 -17.74 6.79 8.99
N TRP A 193 -18.01 6.82 10.30
CA TRP A 193 -17.74 5.68 11.18
C TRP A 193 -18.58 4.45 10.85
N LEU A 194 -19.80 4.63 10.31
CA LEU A 194 -20.61 3.52 9.82
C LEU A 194 -20.01 2.91 8.55
N ASP A 195 -19.56 3.73 7.59
CA ASP A 195 -18.84 3.26 6.40
C ASP A 195 -17.57 2.49 6.80
N LEU A 196 -16.82 2.99 7.80
CA LEU A 196 -15.67 2.25 8.34
C LEU A 196 -16.07 0.89 8.91
N ALA A 197 -17.17 0.83 9.68
CA ALA A 197 -17.63 -0.42 10.26
C ALA A 197 -18.06 -1.43 9.18
N ASP A 198 -18.74 -0.98 8.12
CA ASP A 198 -19.18 -1.85 7.03
C ASP A 198 -17.99 -2.39 6.21
N ARG A 199 -16.98 -1.56 5.93
CA ARG A 199 -15.73 -2.00 5.30
C ARG A 199 -14.94 -2.96 6.18
N THR A 200 -14.86 -2.68 7.49
CA THR A 200 -14.18 -3.54 8.46
C THR A 200 -14.83 -4.92 8.56
N ALA A 201 -16.16 -4.97 8.44
CA ALA A 201 -16.93 -6.23 8.45
C ALA A 201 -16.57 -7.19 7.30
N MET A 202 -16.03 -6.68 6.18
CA MET A 202 -15.52 -7.52 5.09
C MET A 202 -14.26 -8.31 5.46
N ARG A 203 -13.62 -7.99 6.56
CA ARG A 203 -12.47 -8.69 7.17
C ARG A 203 -11.32 -8.95 6.18
N VAL A 204 -11.01 -7.99 5.30
CA VAL A 204 -9.92 -8.10 4.30
C VAL A 204 -8.59 -7.49 4.77
N ASP A 205 -8.56 -6.89 5.95
CA ASP A 205 -7.33 -6.38 6.55
C ASP A 205 -6.41 -7.52 6.99
N SER A 206 -5.10 -7.42 6.69
CA SER A 206 -4.12 -8.48 6.95
C SER A 206 -3.92 -8.82 8.43
N PHE A 207 -4.32 -7.94 9.34
CA PHE A 207 -4.30 -8.18 10.78
C PHE A 207 -5.66 -8.70 11.27
N LEU A 208 -6.76 -8.09 10.83
CA LEU A 208 -8.12 -8.48 11.25
C LEU A 208 -8.50 -9.90 10.81
N VAL A 209 -8.04 -10.35 9.65
CA VAL A 209 -8.33 -11.70 9.14
C VAL A 209 -7.75 -12.81 10.04
N ARG A 210 -6.72 -12.51 10.82
CA ARG A 210 -6.02 -13.45 11.71
C ARG A 210 -6.60 -13.52 13.12
N LEU A 211 -7.56 -12.64 13.45
CA LEU A 211 -8.22 -12.67 14.76
C LEU A 211 -9.10 -13.89 14.92
N PRO A 212 -9.23 -14.46 16.13
CA PRO A 212 -10.30 -15.40 16.45
C PRO A 212 -11.68 -14.75 16.19
N ASP A 213 -12.65 -15.54 15.75
CA ASP A 213 -13.99 -15.02 15.40
C ASP A 213 -14.65 -14.30 16.57
N ALA A 214 -14.55 -14.84 17.78
CA ALA A 214 -15.11 -14.21 18.98
C ALA A 214 -14.54 -12.81 19.25
N GLU A 215 -13.22 -12.59 19.06
CA GLU A 215 -12.61 -11.28 19.22
C GLU A 215 -13.03 -10.35 18.08
N PHE A 216 -13.08 -10.86 16.86
CA PHE A 216 -13.52 -10.07 15.71
C PHE A 216 -14.99 -9.60 15.88
N GLU A 217 -15.90 -10.49 16.28
CA GLU A 217 -17.31 -10.16 16.53
C GLU A 217 -17.48 -9.13 17.65
N ALA A 218 -16.76 -9.33 18.78
CA ALA A 218 -16.76 -8.37 19.89
C ALA A 218 -16.24 -6.99 19.44
N GLY A 219 -15.14 -6.93 18.71
CA GLY A 219 -14.58 -5.70 18.16
C GLY A 219 -15.55 -5.01 17.18
N MET A 220 -16.20 -5.79 16.31
CA MET A 220 -17.21 -5.26 15.39
C MET A 220 -18.44 -4.69 16.12
N ALA A 221 -18.90 -5.36 17.18
CA ALA A 221 -20.00 -4.85 18.00
C ALA A 221 -19.60 -3.50 18.66
N ALA A 222 -18.40 -3.41 19.21
CA ALA A 222 -17.88 -2.18 19.81
C ALA A 222 -17.70 -1.06 18.77
N LEU A 223 -17.16 -1.35 17.60
CA LEU A 223 -17.00 -0.38 16.51
C LEU A 223 -18.35 0.14 16.03
N ARG A 224 -19.35 -0.72 15.84
CA ARG A 224 -20.69 -0.32 15.43
C ARG A 224 -21.39 0.52 16.50
N ALA A 225 -21.31 0.11 17.76
CA ALA A 225 -21.85 0.89 18.88
C ALA A 225 -21.25 2.29 18.93
N TYR A 226 -19.92 2.39 18.77
CA TYR A 226 -19.24 3.68 18.70
C TYR A 226 -19.69 4.51 17.48
N ALA A 227 -19.78 3.90 16.30
CA ALA A 227 -20.22 4.55 15.07
C ALA A 227 -21.60 5.21 15.18
N LEU A 228 -22.53 4.58 15.93
CA LEU A 228 -23.86 5.12 16.18
C LEU A 228 -23.88 6.37 17.07
N THR A 229 -22.82 6.61 17.83
CA THR A 229 -22.66 7.83 18.67
C THR A 229 -22.04 9.01 17.92
N ARG A 230 -21.57 8.78 16.66
CA ARG A 230 -20.89 9.79 15.87
C ARG A 230 -21.79 10.44 14.83
N ASP A 231 -21.38 11.62 14.38
CA ASP A 231 -22.07 12.27 13.25
C ASP A 231 -21.96 11.39 12.00
N ARG A 232 -23.09 11.23 11.29
CA ARG A 232 -23.15 10.43 10.06
C ARG A 232 -22.26 10.97 8.94
N ASN A 233 -21.92 12.26 8.97
CA ASN A 233 -21.06 12.93 8.00
C ASN A 233 -19.63 13.11 8.49
N GLU A 234 -19.28 12.59 9.67
CA GLU A 234 -17.93 12.66 10.22
C GLU A 234 -17.02 11.69 9.47
N SER A 235 -16.21 12.22 8.57
CA SER A 235 -15.18 11.43 7.88
C SER A 235 -14.15 10.88 8.85
N VAL A 236 -13.75 9.63 8.66
CA VAL A 236 -12.66 9.01 9.41
C VAL A 236 -11.37 9.20 8.66
N LEU A 237 -10.41 9.85 9.31
CA LEU A 237 -9.07 10.08 8.76
C LEU A 237 -8.08 9.04 9.31
N GLU A 238 -7.14 8.67 8.49
CA GLU A 238 -5.97 7.86 8.84
C GLU A 238 -4.71 8.56 8.35
N ASN A 239 -3.65 8.50 9.14
CA ASN A 239 -2.35 8.99 8.71
C ASN A 239 -1.55 7.85 8.09
N ILE A 240 -0.85 8.14 6.99
CA ILE A 240 0.08 7.21 6.34
C ILE A 240 1.41 7.93 6.11
N ASP A 241 2.50 7.23 6.36
CA ASP A 241 3.83 7.73 6.08
C ASP A 241 4.16 7.61 4.58
N PHE A 242 4.68 8.68 4.01
CA PHE A 242 5.20 8.73 2.65
C PHE A 242 6.68 9.12 2.66
N PHE A 243 7.47 8.37 1.92
CA PHE A 243 8.91 8.59 1.77
C PHE A 243 9.25 8.63 0.28
N ALA A 244 10.17 9.52 -0.10
CA ALA A 244 10.80 9.51 -1.40
C ALA A 244 12.32 9.36 -1.23
N PHE A 245 12.89 8.36 -1.90
CA PHE A 245 14.34 8.09 -1.87
C PHE A 245 14.93 8.25 -3.27
N GLY A 246 16.23 8.56 -3.33
CA GLY A 246 16.99 8.66 -4.58
C GLY A 246 18.50 8.77 -4.32
N ASP A 247 19.29 8.90 -5.39
CA ASP A 247 20.75 9.04 -5.32
C ASP A 247 21.21 10.25 -4.52
#